data_120e0638d14f18bb958ba2d4ebf38f02
#
_entry.id   120e0638d14f18bb958ba2d4ebf38f02
#
_cell.length_a   1.000
_cell.length_b   1.000
_cell.length_c   1.000
_cell.angle_alpha   90.00
_cell.angle_beta   90.00
_cell.angle_gamma   90.00
#
_symmetry.space_group_name_H-M   'P 1'
#
loop_
_entity.id
_entity.type
_entity.pdbx_description
1 polymer ?
#
loop_
_entity_poly.entity_id
_entity_poly.type
_entity_poly.pdbx_seq_one_letter_code
_entity_poly.pdbx_strand_id
1 'polypeptide(L)'
;IAKTLSELESKNLVDSSLRTKIIIYLHDMNPRFINGKYYISKDDTEYSILIKLLRGKVVQDSIIIFEGMTHNEIIDALKQSNLVKYLKENNYYEKIYPSKIQYLSPEGSCFPDTYKFSFGIDIESFLINCTKKMEKMILKYWNNRDYSLPYNSPYEMLIMASIIEKETSLDYEKPIISS
;
A
#
# COMPACT_ATOMS: atom_id res chain seq x y z
N ILE A 1 -21.55 12.87 -2.34
CA ILE A 1 -22.76 12.02 -2.33
C ILE A 1 -23.64 12.33 -3.53
N ALA A 2 -24.14 13.56 -3.69
CA ALA A 2 -25.02 13.91 -4.81
C ALA A 2 -24.41 13.59 -6.17
N LYS A 3 -23.14 13.94 -6.40
CA LYS A 3 -22.42 13.65 -7.63
C LYS A 3 -22.28 12.13 -7.88
N THR A 4 -21.95 11.37 -6.86
CA THR A 4 -21.80 9.89 -6.97
C THR A 4 -23.13 9.23 -7.30
N LEU A 5 -24.21 9.68 -6.66
CA LEU A 5 -25.55 9.13 -6.93
C LEU A 5 -26.03 9.45 -8.35
N SER A 6 -25.77 10.66 -8.84
CA SER A 6 -26.10 11.00 -10.24
C SER A 6 -25.24 10.22 -11.24
N GLU A 7 -24.01 9.91 -10.92
CA GLU A 7 -23.17 9.02 -11.73
C GLU A 7 -23.66 7.58 -11.76
N LEU A 8 -24.18 7.06 -10.63
CA LEU A 8 -24.79 5.73 -10.56
C LEU A 8 -26.09 5.66 -11.36
N GLU A 9 -26.92 6.70 -11.28
CA GLU A 9 -28.14 6.83 -12.07
C GLU A 9 -27.84 6.88 -13.58
N SER A 10 -26.85 7.67 -13.98
CA SER A 10 -26.43 7.74 -15.40
C SER A 10 -25.89 6.42 -15.96
N LYS A 11 -25.42 5.53 -15.09
CA LYS A 11 -24.95 4.18 -15.44
C LYS A 11 -26.02 3.09 -15.28
N ASN A 12 -27.28 3.47 -15.02
CA ASN A 12 -28.38 2.56 -14.74
C ASN A 12 -28.11 1.55 -13.61
N LEU A 13 -27.33 1.97 -12.62
CA LEU A 13 -27.01 1.16 -11.42
C LEU A 13 -27.97 1.45 -10.27
N VAL A 14 -28.69 2.55 -10.34
CA VAL A 14 -29.80 2.92 -9.45
C VAL A 14 -30.89 3.58 -10.28
N ASP A 15 -32.16 3.35 -9.93
CA ASP A 15 -33.30 3.87 -10.70
C ASP A 15 -33.43 5.40 -10.55
N SER A 16 -33.15 5.92 -9.36
CA SER A 16 -33.28 7.34 -9.06
C SER A 16 -32.38 7.77 -7.90
N SER A 17 -31.52 8.76 -8.17
CA SER A 17 -30.64 9.34 -7.15
C SER A 17 -31.44 9.96 -5.98
N LEU A 18 -32.68 10.41 -6.24
CA LEU A 18 -33.55 11.01 -5.24
C LEU A 18 -34.14 9.94 -4.30
N ARG A 19 -34.64 8.82 -4.87
CA ARG A 19 -35.10 7.67 -4.07
C ARG A 19 -33.98 7.08 -3.23
N THR A 20 -32.79 6.97 -3.81
CA THR A 20 -31.59 6.47 -3.12
C THR A 20 -31.20 7.37 -1.93
N LYS A 21 -31.30 8.71 -2.06
CA LYS A 21 -31.09 9.64 -0.94
C LYS A 21 -32.09 9.42 0.19
N ILE A 22 -33.37 9.19 -0.15
CA ILE A 22 -34.43 8.91 0.84
C ILE A 22 -34.12 7.61 1.59
N ILE A 23 -33.70 6.57 0.90
CA ILE A 23 -33.32 5.29 1.52
C ILE A 23 -32.14 5.49 2.49
N ILE A 24 -31.11 6.21 2.09
CA ILE A 24 -29.96 6.53 2.94
C ILE A 24 -30.41 7.28 4.21
N TYR A 25 -31.29 8.24 4.06
CA TYR A 25 -31.81 9.05 5.17
C TYR A 25 -32.67 8.23 6.14
N LEU A 26 -33.59 7.41 5.61
CA LEU A 26 -34.50 6.59 6.42
C LEU A 26 -33.79 5.51 7.24
N HIS A 27 -32.66 5.02 6.73
CA HIS A 27 -31.86 3.99 7.41
C HIS A 27 -30.74 4.56 8.30
N ASP A 28 -30.74 5.88 8.55
CA ASP A 28 -29.73 6.58 9.36
C ASP A 28 -28.27 6.22 8.95
N MET A 29 -28.08 6.00 7.66
CA MET A 29 -26.78 5.64 7.10
C MET A 29 -25.92 6.90 7.00
N ASN A 30 -24.76 6.90 7.67
CA ASN A 30 -23.76 7.96 7.49
C ASN A 30 -23.03 7.74 6.15
N PRO A 31 -23.40 8.48 5.07
CA PRO A 31 -22.95 8.13 3.71
C PRO A 31 -21.54 8.63 3.43
N ARG A 32 -20.56 7.88 3.87
CA ARG A 32 -19.16 8.05 3.43
C ARG A 32 -18.84 7.01 2.37
N PHE A 33 -19.02 7.40 1.10
CA PHE A 33 -18.61 6.54 -0.01
C PHE A 33 -17.10 6.52 -0.11
N ILE A 34 -16.54 5.32 -0.09
CA ILE A 34 -15.10 5.12 -0.26
C ILE A 34 -14.80 5.09 -1.76
N ASN A 35 -13.83 5.89 -2.19
CA ASN A 35 -13.37 5.86 -3.58
C ASN A 35 -12.72 4.52 -3.89
N GLY A 36 -13.01 3.95 -5.06
CA GLY A 36 -12.43 2.70 -5.49
C GLY A 36 -13.20 2.03 -6.62
N LYS A 37 -12.72 0.89 -7.08
CA LYS A 37 -13.47 -0.02 -7.96
C LYS A 37 -14.35 -0.93 -7.13
N TYR A 38 -15.59 -1.12 -7.57
CA TYR A 38 -16.54 -2.01 -6.94
C TYR A 38 -16.95 -3.10 -7.92
N TYR A 39 -17.02 -4.32 -7.45
CA TYR A 39 -17.60 -5.41 -8.23
C TYR A 39 -19.12 -5.38 -8.05
N ILE A 40 -19.81 -5.08 -9.15
CA ILE A 40 -21.28 -5.10 -9.22
C ILE A 40 -21.69 -6.26 -10.11
N SER A 41 -22.44 -7.20 -9.54
CA SER A 41 -23.04 -8.35 -10.26
C SER A 41 -24.34 -7.94 -10.91
N LYS A 42 -24.79 -8.70 -11.91
CA LYS A 42 -26.12 -8.55 -12.51
C LYS A 42 -27.26 -8.84 -11.53
N ASP A 43 -26.98 -9.62 -10.49
CA ASP A 43 -27.94 -10.00 -9.45
C ASP A 43 -27.98 -8.98 -8.28
N ASP A 44 -27.15 -7.94 -8.34
CA ASP A 44 -27.12 -6.91 -7.29
C ASP A 44 -28.36 -6.02 -7.39
N THR A 45 -29.05 -5.87 -6.28
CA THR A 45 -30.13 -4.89 -6.14
C THR A 45 -29.54 -3.49 -5.85
N GLU A 46 -30.32 -2.42 -6.09
CA GLU A 46 -29.95 -1.05 -5.70
C GLU A 46 -29.47 -0.99 -4.24
N TYR A 47 -30.19 -1.64 -3.34
CA TYR A 47 -29.83 -1.70 -1.93
C TYR A 47 -28.48 -2.39 -1.70
N SER A 48 -28.22 -3.51 -2.38
CA SER A 48 -26.94 -4.23 -2.24
C SER A 48 -25.77 -3.39 -2.77
N ILE A 49 -25.97 -2.65 -3.86
CA ILE A 49 -24.97 -1.73 -4.41
C ILE A 49 -24.67 -0.61 -3.41
N LEU A 50 -25.70 -0.01 -2.80
CA LEU A 50 -25.53 1.01 -1.77
C LEU A 50 -24.76 0.49 -0.56
N ILE A 51 -25.09 -0.69 -0.07
CA ILE A 51 -24.39 -1.32 1.05
C ILE A 51 -22.92 -1.59 0.70
N LYS A 52 -22.61 -2.03 -0.53
CA LYS A 52 -21.22 -2.21 -0.98
C LYS A 52 -20.44 -0.89 -0.94
N LEU A 53 -21.06 0.21 -1.40
CA LEU A 53 -20.46 1.53 -1.42
C LEU A 53 -20.24 2.09 -0.01
N LEU A 54 -21.24 1.96 0.87
CA LEU A 54 -21.20 2.44 2.24
C LEU A 54 -20.21 1.65 3.11
N ARG A 55 -20.13 0.32 2.90
CA ARG A 55 -19.17 -0.53 3.61
C ARG A 55 -17.76 -0.48 3.03
N GLY A 56 -17.58 0.23 1.90
CA GLY A 56 -16.28 0.30 1.24
C GLY A 56 -15.77 -1.05 0.75
N LYS A 57 -16.65 -1.94 0.27
CA LYS A 57 -16.25 -3.22 -0.31
C LYS A 57 -15.61 -3.03 -1.69
N VAL A 58 -14.52 -2.26 -1.70
CA VAL A 58 -13.72 -2.01 -2.91
C VAL A 58 -12.96 -3.26 -3.32
N VAL A 59 -12.80 -3.43 -4.62
CA VAL A 59 -11.88 -4.44 -5.17
C VAL A 59 -10.48 -4.06 -4.71
N GLN A 60 -9.86 -4.95 -3.96
CA GLN A 60 -8.46 -4.82 -3.57
C GLN A 60 -7.60 -5.58 -4.57
N ASP A 61 -6.45 -5.02 -4.83
CA ASP A 61 -5.39 -5.68 -5.56
C ASP A 61 -4.15 -5.77 -4.68
N SER A 62 -3.14 -6.49 -5.11
CA SER A 62 -1.92 -6.64 -4.34
C SER A 62 -0.70 -6.57 -5.22
N ILE A 63 0.37 -6.00 -4.68
CA ILE A 63 1.70 -6.08 -5.24
C ILE A 63 2.61 -6.77 -4.23
N ILE A 64 3.45 -7.67 -4.73
CA ILE A 64 4.44 -8.37 -3.91
C ILE A 64 5.78 -7.69 -4.13
N ILE A 65 6.39 -7.26 -3.05
CA ILE A 65 7.78 -6.78 -3.02
C ILE A 65 8.60 -7.92 -2.45
N PHE A 66 9.50 -8.44 -3.27
CA PHE A 66 10.39 -9.53 -2.87
C PHE A 66 11.65 -8.99 -2.19
N GLU A 67 12.27 -9.83 -1.40
CA GLU A 67 13.58 -9.59 -0.84
C GLU A 67 14.60 -9.33 -1.96
N GLY A 68 15.49 -8.37 -1.75
CA GLY A 68 16.53 -8.03 -2.73
C GLY A 68 16.07 -7.26 -3.95
N MET A 69 14.79 -6.86 -4.07
CA MET A 69 14.36 -5.93 -5.12
C MET A 69 14.98 -4.56 -4.92
N THR A 70 15.47 -4.00 -6.02
CA THR A 70 15.95 -2.62 -6.07
C THR A 70 14.79 -1.62 -6.08
N HIS A 71 15.07 -0.38 -5.70
CA HIS A 71 14.07 0.69 -5.77
C HIS A 71 13.47 0.86 -7.18
N ASN A 72 14.30 0.78 -8.23
CA ASN A 72 13.83 0.90 -9.61
C ASN A 72 12.89 -0.24 -10.01
N GLU A 73 13.22 -1.47 -9.62
CA GLU A 73 12.34 -2.63 -9.87
C GLU A 73 10.99 -2.48 -9.18
N ILE A 74 10.95 -1.93 -7.96
CA ILE A 74 9.72 -1.62 -7.25
C ILE A 74 8.89 -0.58 -8.02
N ILE A 75 9.52 0.51 -8.44
CA ILE A 75 8.86 1.56 -9.25
C ILE A 75 8.31 1.00 -10.56
N ASP A 76 9.05 0.16 -11.24
CA ASP A 76 8.62 -0.43 -12.50
C ASP A 76 7.48 -1.43 -12.31
N ALA A 77 7.51 -2.23 -11.25
CA ALA A 77 6.39 -3.09 -10.87
C ALA A 77 5.13 -2.28 -10.55
N LEU A 78 5.27 -1.15 -9.85
CA LEU A 78 4.16 -0.22 -9.57
C LEU A 78 3.60 0.40 -10.86
N LYS A 79 4.45 0.81 -11.81
CA LYS A 79 4.02 1.38 -13.10
C LYS A 79 3.28 0.37 -13.97
N GLN A 80 3.73 -0.88 -13.97
CA GLN A 80 3.10 -1.98 -14.72
C GLN A 80 1.76 -2.40 -14.12
N SER A 81 1.55 -2.17 -12.82
CA SER A 81 0.26 -2.40 -12.19
C SER A 81 -0.74 -1.36 -12.71
N ASN A 82 -1.89 -1.80 -13.27
CA ASN A 82 -2.98 -0.92 -13.71
C ASN A 82 -3.67 -0.13 -12.57
N LEU A 83 -3.06 -0.12 -11.41
CA LEU A 83 -3.64 0.27 -10.13
C LEU A 83 -3.18 1.63 -9.70
N VAL A 84 -2.06 2.09 -10.25
CA VAL A 84 -1.42 3.32 -9.83
C VAL A 84 -1.81 4.45 -10.77
N LYS A 85 -2.54 5.42 -10.25
CA LYS A 85 -2.78 6.69 -10.94
C LYS A 85 -1.65 7.66 -10.62
N TYR A 86 -0.91 8.02 -11.68
CA TYR A 86 -0.02 9.18 -11.77
C TYR A 86 1.26 9.20 -10.92
N LEU A 87 2.37 9.05 -11.63
CA LEU A 87 3.61 9.74 -11.28
C LEU A 87 3.46 11.20 -11.70
N LYS A 88 3.40 12.13 -10.76
CA LYS A 88 3.83 13.49 -11.03
C LYS A 88 5.34 13.45 -11.11
N GLU A 89 5.88 13.69 -12.31
CA GLU A 89 7.31 13.85 -12.53
C GLU A 89 7.81 15.07 -11.77
N ASN A 90 8.28 14.97 -10.56
CA ASN A 90 9.20 15.93 -9.95
C ASN A 90 9.49 15.59 -8.50
N ASN A 91 10.77 15.34 -8.20
CA ASN A 91 11.42 15.30 -6.88
C ASN A 91 10.68 14.51 -5.78
N TYR A 92 10.42 13.23 -6.04
CA TYR A 92 9.78 12.32 -5.08
C TYR A 92 10.63 12.06 -3.84
N TYR A 93 11.94 12.07 -4.00
CA TYR A 93 12.85 11.47 -3.02
C TYR A 93 12.84 12.18 -1.67
N GLU A 94 12.81 13.50 -1.63
CA GLU A 94 12.88 14.27 -0.38
C GLU A 94 11.58 14.25 0.44
N LYS A 95 10.43 14.10 -0.22
CA LYS A 95 9.11 14.09 0.43
C LYS A 95 8.65 12.70 0.87
N ILE A 96 9.07 11.66 0.14
CA ILE A 96 8.58 10.30 0.32
C ILE A 96 9.33 9.58 1.43
N TYR A 97 10.55 9.98 1.72
CA TYR A 97 11.42 9.30 2.69
C TYR A 97 11.75 10.15 3.93
N PRO A 98 10.76 10.73 4.63
CA PRO A 98 11.00 11.34 5.93
C PRO A 98 11.23 10.23 6.96
N SER A 99 12.39 9.57 6.88
CA SER A 99 12.72 8.47 7.78
C SER A 99 13.34 9.03 9.06
N LYS A 100 12.98 8.44 10.20
CA LYS A 100 13.66 8.64 11.48
C LYS A 100 15.02 7.94 11.52
N ILE A 101 15.28 7.07 10.55
CA ILE A 101 16.57 6.39 10.41
C ILE A 101 17.45 7.28 9.56
N GLN A 102 18.47 7.82 10.20
CA GLN A 102 19.48 8.64 9.53
C GLN A 102 20.13 7.84 8.39
N TYR A 103 20.23 8.44 7.21
CA TYR A 103 20.80 7.86 5.98
C TYR A 103 19.99 6.75 5.30
N LEU A 104 18.72 6.52 5.66
CA LEU A 104 17.90 5.60 4.88
C LEU A 104 17.75 6.14 3.46
N SER A 105 18.37 5.44 2.51
CA SER A 105 18.29 5.70 1.07
C SER A 105 16.94 5.21 0.51
N PRO A 106 16.47 5.70 -0.64
CA PRO A 106 15.40 5.05 -1.40
C PRO A 106 15.64 3.57 -1.62
N GLU A 107 16.91 3.19 -1.85
CA GLU A 107 17.35 1.80 -1.89
C GLU A 107 17.23 1.17 -0.49
N GLY A 108 16.57 0.01 -0.42
CA GLY A 108 16.30 -0.67 0.85
C GLY A 108 15.23 -0.02 1.73
N SER A 109 14.54 1.02 1.25
CA SER A 109 13.53 1.71 2.05
C SER A 109 12.19 1.00 2.12
N CYS A 110 11.88 0.09 1.20
CA CYS A 110 10.61 -0.62 1.16
C CYS A 110 10.76 -2.02 1.76
N PHE A 111 9.93 -2.35 2.77
CA PHE A 111 9.95 -3.65 3.40
C PHE A 111 9.35 -4.72 2.45
N PRO A 112 10.03 -5.86 2.24
CA PRO A 112 9.49 -6.98 1.47
C PRO A 112 8.22 -7.53 2.08
N ASP A 113 7.12 -7.49 1.31
CA ASP A 113 5.82 -8.01 1.75
C ASP A 113 4.79 -7.95 0.62
N THR A 114 3.62 -8.54 0.86
CA THR A 114 2.44 -8.39 0.02
C THR A 114 1.62 -7.19 0.46
N TYR A 115 1.63 -6.13 -0.35
CA TYR A 115 0.88 -4.90 -0.11
C TYR A 115 -0.46 -4.94 -0.81
N LYS A 116 -1.54 -4.92 -0.02
CA LYS A 116 -2.91 -4.83 -0.51
C LYS A 116 -3.35 -3.37 -0.56
N PHE A 117 -3.99 -2.97 -1.63
CA PHE A 117 -4.48 -1.61 -1.81
C PHE A 117 -5.71 -1.55 -2.71
N SER A 118 -6.45 -0.46 -2.59
CA SER A 118 -7.59 -0.17 -3.44
C SER A 118 -7.13 0.47 -4.74
N PHE A 119 -7.88 0.29 -5.81
CA PHE A 119 -7.64 0.94 -7.10
C PHE A 119 -7.48 2.46 -6.94
N GLY A 120 -6.46 3.01 -7.60
CA GLY A 120 -6.23 4.46 -7.65
C GLY A 120 -5.35 5.00 -6.52
N ILE A 121 -4.63 4.14 -5.79
CA ILE A 121 -3.56 4.62 -4.91
C ILE A 121 -2.48 5.30 -5.76
N ASP A 122 -1.94 6.41 -5.26
CA ASP A 122 -0.77 7.02 -5.87
C ASP A 122 0.52 6.33 -5.39
N ILE A 123 1.56 6.38 -6.22
CA ILE A 123 2.86 5.76 -5.92
C ILE A 123 3.46 6.34 -4.62
N GLU A 124 3.28 7.65 -4.39
CA GLU A 124 3.81 8.32 -3.20
C GLU A 124 3.22 7.70 -1.93
N SER A 125 1.90 7.56 -1.86
CA SER A 125 1.22 6.92 -0.73
C SER A 125 1.66 5.47 -0.53
N PHE A 126 1.88 4.72 -1.61
CA PHE A 126 2.40 3.37 -1.54
C PHE A 126 3.81 3.34 -0.92
N LEU A 127 4.72 4.15 -1.47
CA LEU A 127 6.11 4.22 -1.00
C LEU A 127 6.21 4.67 0.46
N ILE A 128 5.41 5.67 0.87
CA ILE A 128 5.33 6.08 2.27
C ILE A 128 4.92 4.91 3.18
N ASN A 129 3.96 4.11 2.76
CA ASN A 129 3.49 2.98 3.57
C ASN A 129 4.55 1.88 3.68
N CYS A 130 5.23 1.51 2.58
CA CYS A 130 6.27 0.49 2.64
C CYS A 130 7.51 0.97 3.42
N THR A 131 7.88 2.26 3.30
CA THR A 131 8.97 2.86 4.07
C THR A 131 8.67 2.88 5.57
N LYS A 132 7.46 3.30 5.97
CA LYS A 132 7.05 3.25 7.38
C LYS A 132 7.09 1.83 7.95
N LYS A 133 6.75 0.83 7.13
CA LYS A 133 6.84 -0.57 7.55
C LYS A 133 8.30 -1.00 7.72
N MET A 134 9.18 -0.66 6.78
CA MET A 134 10.61 -0.91 6.87
C MET A 134 11.21 -0.26 8.13
N GLU A 135 10.96 1.03 8.34
CA GLU A 135 11.42 1.76 9.52
C GLU A 135 10.99 1.09 10.83
N LYS A 136 9.71 0.71 10.93
CA LYS A 136 9.19 0.00 12.10
C LYS A 136 9.91 -1.32 12.35
N MET A 137 10.20 -2.09 11.30
CA MET A 137 10.89 -3.38 11.42
C MET A 137 12.36 -3.21 11.78
N ILE A 138 13.06 -2.29 11.13
CA ILE A 138 14.46 -1.98 11.46
C ILE A 138 14.58 -1.55 12.93
N LEU A 139 13.77 -0.61 13.40
CA LEU A 139 13.81 -0.15 14.78
C LEU A 139 13.45 -1.25 15.77
N LYS A 140 12.51 -2.13 15.43
CA LYS A 140 12.18 -3.30 16.26
C LYS A 140 13.39 -4.22 16.45
N TYR A 141 14.08 -4.59 15.38
CA TYR A 141 15.24 -5.47 15.45
C TYR A 141 16.44 -4.76 16.06
N TRP A 142 16.67 -3.50 15.76
CA TRP A 142 17.72 -2.70 16.35
C TRP A 142 17.62 -2.62 17.87
N ASN A 143 16.43 -2.35 18.40
CA ASN A 143 16.20 -2.25 19.85
C ASN A 143 16.36 -3.58 20.60
N ASN A 144 16.21 -4.69 19.90
CA ASN A 144 16.35 -6.04 20.48
C ASN A 144 17.64 -6.77 20.04
N ARG A 145 18.59 -6.04 19.43
CA ARG A 145 19.83 -6.64 18.96
C ARG A 145 20.74 -7.08 20.09
N ASP A 146 21.65 -8.00 19.82
CA ASP A 146 22.80 -8.21 20.66
C ASP A 146 23.76 -6.99 20.57
N TYR A 147 24.06 -6.40 21.71
CA TYR A 147 24.92 -5.21 21.77
C TYR A 147 26.41 -5.53 21.53
N SER A 148 26.81 -6.78 21.48
CA SER A 148 28.15 -7.20 21.08
C SER A 148 28.41 -7.12 19.58
N LEU A 149 27.32 -6.99 18.77
CA LEU A 149 27.43 -6.87 17.32
C LEU A 149 28.08 -5.53 16.93
N PRO A 150 28.92 -5.50 15.87
CA PRO A 150 29.75 -4.36 15.50
C PRO A 150 28.99 -3.22 14.79
N TYR A 151 27.64 -3.21 14.85
CA TYR A 151 26.86 -2.19 14.16
C TYR A 151 26.68 -0.94 15.03
N ASN A 152 26.96 0.24 14.46
CA ASN A 152 26.82 1.52 15.10
C ASN A 152 25.48 2.21 14.83
N SER A 153 24.74 1.74 13.81
CA SER A 153 23.46 2.31 13.42
C SER A 153 22.45 1.27 12.90
N PRO A 154 21.16 1.56 12.98
CA PRO A 154 20.13 0.72 12.37
C PRO A 154 20.34 0.53 10.86
N TYR A 155 20.92 1.53 10.19
CA TYR A 155 21.20 1.48 8.77
C TYR A 155 22.35 0.52 8.42
N GLU A 156 23.41 0.47 9.23
CA GLU A 156 24.47 -0.52 9.04
C GLU A 156 23.98 -1.96 9.19
N MET A 157 23.09 -2.19 10.15
CA MET A 157 22.41 -3.50 10.29
C MET A 157 21.61 -3.85 9.03
N LEU A 158 20.89 -2.89 8.42
CA LEU A 158 20.15 -3.11 7.18
C LEU A 158 21.09 -3.41 6.01
N ILE A 159 22.21 -2.71 5.89
CA ILE A 159 23.24 -2.97 4.85
C ILE A 159 23.72 -4.42 4.96
N MET A 160 24.10 -4.87 6.15
CA MET A 160 24.53 -6.25 6.36
C MET A 160 23.44 -7.25 5.98
N ALA A 161 22.21 -7.01 6.42
CA ALA A 161 21.08 -7.88 6.05
C ALA A 161 20.89 -7.97 4.52
N SER A 162 21.08 -6.86 3.80
CA SER A 162 20.97 -6.83 2.34
C SER A 162 22.09 -7.60 1.64
N ILE A 163 23.29 -7.59 2.20
CA ILE A 163 24.44 -8.37 1.70
C ILE A 163 24.16 -9.86 1.89
N ILE A 164 23.77 -10.26 3.11
CA ILE A 164 23.43 -11.66 3.42
C ILE A 164 22.34 -12.19 2.50
N GLU A 165 21.30 -11.40 2.24
CA GLU A 165 20.21 -11.79 1.36
C GLU A 165 20.63 -11.97 -0.11
N LYS A 166 21.62 -11.21 -0.56
CA LYS A 166 22.18 -11.32 -1.92
C LYS A 166 23.19 -12.47 -2.07
N GLU A 167 23.89 -12.85 -0.99
CA GLU A 167 24.88 -13.92 -1.00
C GLU A 167 24.24 -15.32 -1.00
N THR A 168 23.11 -15.49 -0.31
CA THR A 168 22.40 -16.77 -0.26
C THR A 168 20.90 -16.65 -0.19
N SER A 169 20.21 -17.52 -0.92
CA SER A 169 18.78 -17.74 -0.80
C SER A 169 18.42 -18.85 0.21
N LEU A 170 19.41 -19.49 0.84
CA LEU A 170 19.22 -20.63 1.72
C LEU A 170 19.26 -20.17 3.18
N ASP A 171 18.14 -20.26 3.87
CA ASP A 171 18.01 -19.75 5.24
C ASP A 171 19.00 -20.37 6.24
N TYR A 172 19.41 -21.62 6.04
CA TYR A 172 20.38 -22.29 6.91
C TYR A 172 21.82 -21.79 6.72
N GLU A 173 22.15 -21.13 5.59
CA GLU A 173 23.47 -20.55 5.33
C GLU A 173 23.59 -19.12 5.87
N LYS A 174 22.48 -18.40 6.00
CA LYS A 174 22.49 -16.99 6.45
C LYS A 174 23.22 -16.79 7.78
N PRO A 175 23.05 -17.66 8.82
CA PRO A 175 23.82 -17.54 10.06
C PRO A 175 25.34 -17.76 9.88
N ILE A 176 25.75 -18.59 8.91
CA ILE A 176 27.17 -18.86 8.63
C ILE A 176 27.81 -17.66 7.95
N ILE A 177 27.09 -17.04 7.01
CA ILE A 177 27.59 -15.86 6.27
C ILE A 177 27.66 -14.62 7.18
N SER A 178 26.78 -14.55 8.19
CA SER A 178 26.71 -13.42 9.12
C SER A 178 27.70 -13.51 10.29
N SER A 179 28.40 -14.63 10.45
CA SER A 179 29.38 -14.85 11.53
C SER A 179 30.79 -14.43 11.09
#